data_977cca3cea2617437d168c705680b352
#
_entry.id   977cca3cea2617437d168c705680b352
#
_cell.length_a   1.000
_cell.length_b   1.000
_cell.length_c   1.000
_cell.angle_alpha   90.00
_cell.angle_beta   90.00
_cell.angle_gamma   90.00
#
_symmetry.space_group_name_H-M   'P 1'
#
loop_
_entity.id
_entity.type
_entity.pdbx_description
1 polymer ?
#
loop_
_entity_poly.entity_id
_entity_poly.type
_entity_poly.pdbx_seq_one_letter_code
_entity_poly.pdbx_strand_id
1 'polypeptide(L)'
;MLNPFKHKPALAILTALTGAALVYATNQFAFAQNAVKNTAQQAINPIICRVVGIADGDTLTCLTDAKQQLKVRLHAIDAPEKQQAFGQQAKKHLSDLVYNQTVTLNITNTDRYGRTVADIQLGSLNVNQQMVKDGYAWAYQRYGGSRYIQDEKAARQAKLGLWRDAQPIEPSQWRRMNK
;
A
#
# COMPACT_ATOMS: atom_id res chain seq x y z
N MET A 1 85.93 27.65 9.37
CA MET A 1 85.48 26.29 9.51
C MET A 1 83.94 26.32 9.74
N LEU A 2 83.18 26.12 8.74
CA LEU A 2 81.71 26.25 8.79
C LEU A 2 81.10 24.84 8.56
N ASN A 3 80.27 24.48 9.51
CA ASN A 3 79.52 23.17 9.51
C ASN A 3 78.13 23.39 8.90
N PRO A 4 77.70 22.69 7.84
CA PRO A 4 76.39 22.86 7.30
C PRO A 4 75.40 21.87 7.96
N PHE A 5 74.37 22.42 8.63
CA PHE A 5 73.21 21.64 9.10
C PHE A 5 72.38 21.09 7.98
N LYS A 6 72.21 19.75 7.96
CA LYS A 6 71.34 19.06 7.07
C LYS A 6 69.88 19.12 7.59
N HIS A 7 69.03 19.85 6.92
CA HIS A 7 67.59 19.78 7.11
C HIS A 7 67.06 18.52 6.37
N LYS A 8 66.42 17.65 7.11
CA LYS A 8 65.62 16.55 6.56
C LYS A 8 64.18 17.04 6.28
N PRO A 9 63.55 16.65 5.18
CA PRO A 9 62.19 17.14 4.84
C PRO A 9 61.10 16.40 5.62
N ALA A 10 60.27 17.19 6.31
CA ALA A 10 59.06 16.74 6.98
C ALA A 10 57.85 16.64 6.03
N LEU A 11 58.03 16.03 4.85
CA LEU A 11 57.00 16.06 3.80
C LEU A 11 56.30 14.70 3.54
N ALA A 12 56.62 13.64 4.27
CA ALA A 12 56.09 12.30 4.01
C ALA A 12 54.88 11.85 4.85
N ILE A 13 54.45 12.64 5.84
CA ILE A 13 53.38 12.22 6.75
C ILE A 13 51.99 12.79 6.38
N LEU A 14 51.93 13.87 5.58
CA LEU A 14 50.66 14.55 5.28
C LEU A 14 49.85 13.88 4.17
N THR A 15 50.46 13.07 3.29
CA THR A 15 49.76 12.41 2.16
C THR A 15 49.06 11.11 2.54
N ALA A 16 49.46 10.44 3.62
CA ALA A 16 48.86 9.20 4.04
C ALA A 16 47.49 9.39 4.78
N LEU A 17 47.32 10.52 5.45
CA LEU A 17 46.08 10.86 6.19
C LEU A 17 44.95 11.29 5.27
N THR A 18 45.26 11.91 4.13
CA THR A 18 44.22 12.32 3.14
C THR A 18 43.61 11.14 2.38
N GLY A 19 44.41 10.12 2.08
CA GLY A 19 43.93 8.92 1.38
C GLY A 19 42.98 8.08 2.24
N ALA A 20 43.33 7.89 3.52
CA ALA A 20 42.49 7.12 4.44
C ALA A 20 41.14 7.83 4.73
N ALA A 21 41.14 9.14 4.88
CA ALA A 21 39.92 9.93 5.07
C ALA A 21 39.01 9.89 3.84
N LEU A 22 39.57 9.93 2.64
CA LEU A 22 38.81 9.85 1.38
C LEU A 22 38.17 8.48 1.19
N VAL A 23 38.89 7.38 1.46
CA VAL A 23 38.37 6.02 1.39
C VAL A 23 37.28 5.79 2.44
N TYR A 24 37.44 6.34 3.64
CA TYR A 24 36.42 6.24 4.69
C TYR A 24 35.14 7.00 4.33
N ALA A 25 35.26 8.20 3.77
CA ALA A 25 34.12 9.00 3.30
C ALA A 25 33.38 8.33 2.13
N THR A 26 34.08 7.74 1.18
CA THR A 26 33.46 7.03 0.03
C THR A 26 32.73 5.76 0.49
N ASN A 27 33.27 5.01 1.45
CA ASN A 27 32.60 3.84 2.01
C ASN A 27 31.34 4.22 2.81
N GLN A 28 31.35 5.30 3.59
CA GLN A 28 30.17 5.79 4.30
C GLN A 28 29.07 6.24 3.33
N PHE A 29 29.47 6.90 2.21
CA PHE A 29 28.52 7.35 1.19
C PHE A 29 27.88 6.16 0.45
N ALA A 30 28.67 5.13 0.12
CA ALA A 30 28.16 3.90 -0.51
C ALA A 30 27.25 3.12 0.45
N PHE A 31 27.56 3.08 1.75
CA PHE A 31 26.73 2.43 2.76
C PHE A 31 25.38 3.15 2.92
N ALA A 32 25.38 4.49 2.96
CA ALA A 32 24.17 5.30 3.02
C ALA A 32 23.30 5.15 1.78
N GLN A 33 23.88 5.13 0.58
CA GLN A 33 23.14 4.92 -0.67
C GLN A 33 22.52 3.51 -0.75
N ASN A 34 23.23 2.48 -0.27
CA ASN A 34 22.70 1.11 -0.24
C ASN A 34 21.59 0.96 0.80
N ALA A 35 21.69 1.62 1.95
CA ALA A 35 20.63 1.65 2.96
C ALA A 35 19.37 2.33 2.43
N VAL A 36 19.50 3.48 1.73
CA VAL A 36 18.37 4.18 1.10
C VAL A 36 17.73 3.34 -0.02
N LYS A 37 18.54 2.68 -0.86
CA LYS A 37 18.04 1.77 -1.90
C LYS A 37 17.30 0.58 -1.30
N ASN A 38 17.84 -0.04 -0.24
CA ASN A 38 17.18 -1.17 0.43
C ASN A 38 15.88 -0.75 1.11
N THR A 39 15.81 0.44 1.71
CA THR A 39 14.57 0.96 2.33
C THR A 39 13.52 1.26 1.25
N ALA A 40 13.90 1.86 0.12
CA ALA A 40 13.01 2.10 -1.01
C ALA A 40 12.55 0.80 -1.68
N GLN A 41 13.42 -0.21 -1.77
CA GLN A 41 13.09 -1.52 -2.34
C GLN A 41 12.16 -2.33 -1.42
N GLN A 42 12.27 -2.21 -0.10
CA GLN A 42 11.34 -2.82 0.85
C GLN A 42 9.94 -2.19 0.79
N ALA A 43 9.83 -0.91 0.41
CA ALA A 43 8.54 -0.23 0.23
C ALA A 43 7.80 -0.67 -1.07
N ILE A 44 8.44 -1.38 -2.00
CA ILE A 44 7.90 -1.74 -3.32
C ILE A 44 7.62 -3.25 -3.45
N ASN A 45 8.08 -4.09 -2.51
CA ASN A 45 7.81 -5.53 -2.61
C ASN A 45 6.35 -5.83 -2.23
N PRO A 46 5.55 -6.31 -3.17
CA PRO A 46 4.17 -6.67 -2.88
C PRO A 46 4.14 -7.85 -1.89
N ILE A 47 3.21 -7.80 -0.93
CA ILE A 47 3.00 -8.91 -0.01
C ILE A 47 2.07 -9.93 -0.68
N ILE A 48 2.49 -11.19 -0.72
CA ILE A 48 1.64 -12.31 -1.13
C ILE A 48 1.04 -12.95 0.12
N CYS A 49 -0.28 -13.16 0.11
CA CYS A 49 -0.98 -13.75 1.25
C CYS A 49 -2.28 -14.45 0.83
N ARG A 50 -2.76 -15.38 1.63
CA ARG A 50 -4.04 -16.06 1.42
C ARG A 50 -5.14 -15.33 2.20
N VAL A 51 -6.26 -15.04 1.54
CA VAL A 51 -7.43 -14.43 2.18
C VAL A 51 -8.14 -15.46 3.05
N VAL A 52 -8.20 -15.22 4.36
CA VAL A 52 -8.76 -16.15 5.36
C VAL A 52 -10.02 -15.63 6.04
N GLY A 53 -10.42 -14.39 5.76
CA GLY A 53 -11.64 -13.81 6.33
C GLY A 53 -12.08 -12.54 5.60
N ILE A 54 -13.39 -12.30 5.54
CA ILE A 54 -14.01 -11.10 4.98
C ILE A 54 -14.83 -10.43 6.09
N ALA A 55 -14.48 -9.22 6.46
CA ALA A 55 -15.18 -8.46 7.50
C ALA A 55 -16.44 -7.77 6.93
N ASP A 56 -16.26 -7.03 5.84
CA ASP A 56 -17.30 -6.29 5.11
C ASP A 56 -16.94 -6.19 3.62
N GLY A 57 -17.59 -5.29 2.87
CA GLY A 57 -17.39 -5.16 1.41
C GLY A 57 -16.06 -4.56 0.97
N ASP A 58 -15.23 -4.10 1.90
CA ASP A 58 -13.92 -3.50 1.58
C ASP A 58 -12.82 -3.80 2.61
N THR A 59 -13.07 -4.71 3.53
CA THR A 59 -12.13 -5.10 4.58
C THR A 59 -12.03 -6.62 4.68
N LEU A 60 -10.82 -7.14 4.60
CA LEU A 60 -10.54 -8.58 4.69
C LEU A 60 -9.36 -8.87 5.63
N THR A 61 -9.18 -10.14 5.96
CA THR A 61 -8.02 -10.66 6.69
C THR A 61 -7.20 -11.57 5.78
N CYS A 62 -5.92 -11.30 5.72
CA CYS A 62 -4.96 -12.01 4.89
C CYS A 62 -3.91 -12.71 5.78
N LEU A 63 -3.56 -13.95 5.46
CA LEU A 63 -2.55 -14.75 6.15
C LEU A 63 -1.32 -14.88 5.25
N THR A 64 -0.17 -14.35 5.70
CA THR A 64 1.12 -14.47 5.00
C THR A 64 1.74 -15.86 5.20
N ASP A 65 2.75 -16.20 4.40
CA ASP A 65 3.53 -17.44 4.57
C ASP A 65 4.22 -17.53 5.94
N ALA A 66 4.61 -16.38 6.50
CA ALA A 66 5.14 -16.27 7.87
C ALA A 66 4.06 -16.43 8.96
N LYS A 67 2.84 -16.85 8.61
CA LYS A 67 1.69 -17.02 9.53
C LYS A 67 1.23 -15.73 10.22
N GLN A 68 1.61 -14.58 9.70
CA GLN A 68 1.14 -13.28 10.18
C GLN A 68 -0.23 -12.97 9.58
N GLN A 69 -1.19 -12.59 10.41
CA GLN A 69 -2.48 -12.09 9.97
C GLN A 69 -2.43 -10.57 9.76
N LEU A 70 -2.82 -10.13 8.56
CA LEU A 70 -2.93 -8.73 8.19
C LEU A 70 -4.41 -8.37 8.00
N LYS A 71 -4.89 -7.36 8.72
CA LYS A 71 -6.19 -6.75 8.44
C LYS A 71 -6.02 -5.73 7.32
N VAL A 72 -6.65 -5.99 6.18
CA VAL A 72 -6.46 -5.22 4.94
C VAL A 72 -7.73 -4.45 4.61
N ARG A 73 -7.59 -3.14 4.37
CA ARG A 73 -8.62 -2.24 3.83
C ARG A 73 -8.35 -2.00 2.36
N LEU A 74 -9.31 -2.27 1.51
CA LEU A 74 -9.20 -2.00 0.07
C LEU A 74 -9.04 -0.49 -0.17
N HIS A 75 -7.98 -0.10 -0.87
CA HIS A 75 -7.64 1.28 -1.17
C HIS A 75 -8.60 1.89 -2.19
N ALA A 76 -8.85 3.20 -2.07
CA ALA A 76 -9.56 4.00 -3.06
C ALA A 76 -11.05 3.68 -3.28
N ILE A 77 -11.62 2.74 -2.53
CA ILE A 77 -13.05 2.40 -2.58
C ILE A 77 -13.70 2.52 -1.20
N ASP A 78 -15.03 2.65 -1.15
CA ASP A 78 -15.82 2.65 0.08
C ASP A 78 -17.08 1.80 -0.15
N ALA A 79 -17.18 0.66 0.49
CA ALA A 79 -18.33 -0.24 0.35
C ALA A 79 -19.39 0.08 1.41
N PRO A 80 -20.66 -0.25 1.15
CA PRO A 80 -21.71 -0.12 2.15
C PRO A 80 -21.35 -0.85 3.44
N GLU A 81 -21.65 -0.21 4.57
CA GLU A 81 -21.41 -0.76 5.90
C GLU A 81 -22.22 -2.04 6.14
N LYS A 82 -21.81 -2.90 7.05
CA LYS A 82 -22.43 -4.21 7.29
C LYS A 82 -23.95 -4.12 7.53
N GLN A 83 -24.43 -3.05 8.18
CA GLN A 83 -25.84 -2.81 8.49
C GLN A 83 -26.52 -1.86 7.49
N GLN A 84 -25.81 -1.35 6.53
CA GLN A 84 -26.33 -0.50 5.47
C GLN A 84 -26.99 -1.37 4.37
N ALA A 85 -27.94 -0.81 3.63
CA ALA A 85 -28.46 -1.43 2.43
C ALA A 85 -27.31 -1.86 1.51
N PHE A 86 -27.38 -3.06 0.95
CA PHE A 86 -26.34 -3.71 0.13
C PHE A 86 -25.03 -4.06 0.87
N GLY A 87 -24.87 -3.81 2.18
CA GLY A 87 -23.65 -4.13 2.91
C GLY A 87 -23.33 -5.63 2.94
N GLN A 88 -24.36 -6.48 3.15
CA GLN A 88 -24.19 -7.94 3.12
C GLN A 88 -23.89 -8.45 1.71
N GLN A 89 -24.51 -7.87 0.70
CA GLN A 89 -24.26 -8.22 -0.71
C GLN A 89 -22.84 -7.83 -1.13
N ALA A 90 -22.36 -6.63 -0.74
CA ALA A 90 -20.98 -6.20 -0.99
C ALA A 90 -19.96 -7.14 -0.31
N LYS A 91 -20.22 -7.50 0.96
CA LYS A 91 -19.40 -8.50 1.67
C LYS A 91 -19.39 -9.84 0.96
N LYS A 92 -20.56 -10.33 0.55
CA LYS A 92 -20.66 -11.61 -0.19
C LYS A 92 -19.90 -11.54 -1.49
N HIS A 93 -20.05 -10.46 -2.26
CA HIS A 93 -19.38 -10.29 -3.54
C HIS A 93 -17.86 -10.29 -3.38
N LEU A 94 -17.30 -9.54 -2.40
CA LEU A 94 -15.87 -9.59 -2.10
C LEU A 94 -15.43 -11.01 -1.70
N SER A 95 -16.24 -11.72 -0.92
CA SER A 95 -15.98 -13.12 -0.56
C SER A 95 -15.92 -14.03 -1.79
N ASP A 96 -16.89 -13.92 -2.68
CA ASP A 96 -16.96 -14.74 -3.91
C ASP A 96 -15.74 -14.47 -4.82
N LEU A 97 -15.21 -13.24 -4.83
CA LEU A 97 -14.02 -12.89 -5.60
C LEU A 97 -12.72 -13.47 -5.01
N VAL A 98 -12.51 -13.35 -3.69
CA VAL A 98 -11.16 -13.55 -3.13
C VAL A 98 -11.07 -14.49 -1.93
N TYR A 99 -12.17 -14.96 -1.35
CA TYR A 99 -12.09 -15.84 -0.18
C TYR A 99 -11.32 -17.13 -0.49
N ASN A 100 -10.38 -17.48 0.40
CA ASN A 100 -9.46 -18.61 0.25
C ASN A 100 -8.52 -18.56 -0.97
N GLN A 101 -8.44 -17.41 -1.66
CA GLN A 101 -7.51 -17.18 -2.76
C GLN A 101 -6.19 -16.60 -2.25
N THR A 102 -5.11 -16.85 -2.99
CA THR A 102 -3.82 -16.17 -2.80
C THR A 102 -3.80 -14.89 -3.63
N VAL A 103 -3.60 -13.77 -2.96
CA VAL A 103 -3.61 -12.43 -3.56
C VAL A 103 -2.29 -11.72 -3.34
N THR A 104 -2.04 -10.72 -4.18
CA THR A 104 -0.92 -9.79 -4.04
C THR A 104 -1.43 -8.46 -3.50
N LEU A 105 -0.83 -7.96 -2.42
CA LEU A 105 -1.13 -6.66 -1.82
C LEU A 105 -0.11 -5.62 -2.28
N ASN A 106 -0.56 -4.62 -3.02
CA ASN A 106 0.21 -3.41 -3.29
C ASN A 106 -0.13 -2.37 -2.22
N ILE A 107 0.69 -2.34 -1.17
CA ILE A 107 0.43 -1.53 0.03
C ILE A 107 0.65 -0.05 -0.29
N THR A 108 -0.30 0.80 0.09
CA THR A 108 -0.21 2.26 -0.04
C THR A 108 0.17 2.93 1.29
N ASN A 109 -0.45 2.50 2.39
CA ASN A 109 -0.18 3.01 3.74
C ASN A 109 -0.77 2.09 4.82
N THR A 110 -0.63 2.50 6.09
CA THR A 110 -1.38 1.95 7.23
C THR A 110 -2.30 3.03 7.76
N ASP A 111 -3.57 2.70 7.99
CA ASP A 111 -4.53 3.66 8.51
C ASP A 111 -4.42 3.85 10.04
N ARG A 112 -5.16 4.84 10.58
CA ARG A 112 -5.17 5.16 12.02
C ARG A 112 -5.69 4.04 12.92
N TYR A 113 -6.30 2.99 12.34
CA TYR A 113 -6.80 1.80 13.06
C TYR A 113 -5.83 0.61 12.96
N GLY A 114 -4.65 0.82 12.38
CA GLY A 114 -3.64 -0.22 12.18
C GLY A 114 -3.93 -1.19 11.03
N ARG A 115 -4.90 -0.88 10.15
CA ARG A 115 -5.17 -1.71 8.98
C ARG A 115 -4.19 -1.38 7.84
N THR A 116 -3.70 -2.40 7.17
CA THR A 116 -2.95 -2.25 5.92
C THR A 116 -3.89 -1.77 4.81
N VAL A 117 -3.64 -0.60 4.21
CA VAL A 117 -4.40 -0.10 3.07
C VAL A 117 -3.70 -0.51 1.78
N ALA A 118 -4.40 -1.24 0.89
CA ALA A 118 -3.76 -1.81 -0.30
C ALA A 118 -4.68 -1.89 -1.51
N ASP A 119 -4.06 -1.87 -2.69
CA ASP A 119 -4.67 -2.41 -3.90
C ASP A 119 -4.42 -3.92 -3.95
N ILE A 120 -5.48 -4.69 -4.16
CA ILE A 120 -5.45 -6.15 -4.14
C ILE A 120 -5.50 -6.68 -5.57
N GLN A 121 -4.56 -7.56 -5.92
CA GLN A 121 -4.51 -8.24 -7.20
C GLN A 121 -4.74 -9.75 -7.01
N LEU A 122 -5.68 -10.30 -7.78
CA LEU A 122 -5.87 -11.74 -7.95
C LEU A 122 -5.46 -12.10 -9.39
N GLY A 123 -4.23 -12.55 -9.59
CA GLY A 123 -3.64 -12.65 -10.93
C GLY A 123 -3.62 -11.27 -11.62
N SER A 124 -4.29 -11.15 -12.77
CA SER A 124 -4.44 -9.88 -13.49
C SER A 124 -5.62 -9.02 -13.03
N LEU A 125 -6.49 -9.55 -12.17
CA LEU A 125 -7.70 -8.85 -11.72
C LEU A 125 -7.37 -7.86 -10.60
N ASN A 126 -7.67 -6.58 -10.80
CA ASN A 126 -7.71 -5.58 -9.73
C ASN A 126 -9.05 -5.71 -8.98
N VAL A 127 -9.00 -6.27 -7.78
CA VAL A 127 -10.19 -6.55 -6.96
C VAL A 127 -10.90 -5.27 -6.54
N ASN A 128 -10.15 -4.21 -6.19
CA ASN A 128 -10.71 -2.93 -5.79
C ASN A 128 -11.54 -2.31 -6.93
N GLN A 129 -10.99 -2.33 -8.16
CA GLN A 129 -11.70 -1.85 -9.35
C GLN A 129 -12.93 -2.72 -9.65
N GLN A 130 -12.81 -4.03 -9.50
CA GLN A 130 -13.92 -4.96 -9.79
C GLN A 130 -15.11 -4.71 -8.86
N MET A 131 -14.87 -4.46 -7.56
CA MET A 131 -15.92 -4.09 -6.61
C MET A 131 -16.71 -2.86 -7.07
N VAL A 132 -16.05 -1.86 -7.66
CA VAL A 132 -16.70 -0.65 -8.20
C VAL A 132 -17.44 -0.97 -9.51
N LYS A 133 -16.81 -1.72 -10.43
CA LYS A 133 -17.42 -2.12 -11.72
C LYS A 133 -18.72 -2.89 -11.53
N ASP A 134 -18.75 -3.78 -10.55
CA ASP A 134 -19.92 -4.63 -10.26
C ASP A 134 -20.98 -3.91 -9.39
N GLY A 135 -20.71 -2.65 -9.01
CA GLY A 135 -21.62 -1.82 -8.24
C GLY A 135 -21.73 -2.21 -6.77
N TYR A 136 -20.66 -2.74 -6.15
CA TYR A 136 -20.65 -3.08 -4.72
C TYR A 136 -19.76 -2.17 -3.88
N ALA A 137 -19.15 -1.16 -4.49
CA ALA A 137 -18.41 -0.10 -3.80
C ALA A 137 -18.48 1.22 -4.56
N TRP A 138 -18.34 2.31 -3.83
CA TRP A 138 -18.18 3.65 -4.34
C TRP A 138 -16.71 3.91 -4.69
N ALA A 139 -16.43 4.69 -5.70
CA ALA A 139 -15.10 5.24 -5.96
C ALA A 139 -14.80 6.33 -4.93
N TYR A 140 -13.98 6.04 -3.92
CA TYR A 140 -13.75 6.93 -2.79
C TYR A 140 -12.76 8.04 -3.15
N GLN A 141 -13.26 9.11 -3.79
CA GLN A 141 -12.44 10.17 -4.39
C GLN A 141 -11.46 10.79 -3.41
N ARG A 142 -11.85 11.02 -2.15
CA ARG A 142 -10.99 11.59 -1.10
C ARG A 142 -9.71 10.78 -0.84
N TYR A 143 -9.73 9.49 -1.18
CA TYR A 143 -8.64 8.54 -0.92
C TYR A 143 -8.19 7.83 -2.20
N GLY A 144 -8.06 8.58 -3.31
CA GLY A 144 -7.50 8.08 -4.56
C GLY A 144 -8.49 7.37 -5.49
N GLY A 145 -9.78 7.39 -5.17
CA GLY A 145 -10.83 6.75 -5.98
C GLY A 145 -11.12 7.41 -7.31
N SER A 146 -10.55 8.59 -7.60
CA SER A 146 -10.74 9.29 -8.88
C SER A 146 -10.47 8.42 -10.10
N ARG A 147 -9.55 7.45 -9.98
CA ARG A 147 -9.21 6.49 -11.03
C ARG A 147 -10.35 5.51 -11.38
N TYR A 148 -11.35 5.33 -10.50
CA TYR A 148 -12.48 4.41 -10.67
C TYR A 148 -13.80 5.13 -10.98
N ILE A 149 -13.80 6.46 -11.17
CA ILE A 149 -15.04 7.24 -11.42
C ILE A 149 -15.77 6.77 -12.68
N GLN A 150 -15.04 6.39 -13.74
CA GLN A 150 -15.67 5.94 -14.99
C GLN A 150 -16.31 4.56 -14.81
N ASP A 151 -15.67 3.66 -14.01
CA ASP A 151 -16.22 2.36 -13.66
C ASP A 151 -17.51 2.52 -12.84
N GLU A 152 -17.51 3.44 -11.85
CA GLU A 152 -18.71 3.75 -11.06
C GLU A 152 -19.83 4.31 -11.93
N LYS A 153 -19.53 5.26 -12.83
CA LYS A 153 -20.53 5.82 -13.75
C LYS A 153 -21.17 4.73 -14.61
N ALA A 154 -20.37 3.81 -15.15
CA ALA A 154 -20.87 2.70 -15.93
C ALA A 154 -21.76 1.76 -15.09
N ALA A 155 -21.34 1.41 -13.87
CA ALA A 155 -22.13 0.60 -12.95
C ALA A 155 -23.48 1.25 -12.58
N ARG A 156 -23.49 2.58 -12.35
CA ARG A 156 -24.71 3.38 -12.09
C ARG A 156 -25.66 3.35 -13.27
N GLN A 157 -25.17 3.57 -14.48
CA GLN A 157 -25.98 3.56 -15.72
C GLN A 157 -26.60 2.18 -15.96
N ALA A 158 -25.84 1.13 -15.71
CA ALA A 158 -26.30 -0.26 -15.83
C ALA A 158 -27.12 -0.75 -14.62
N LYS A 159 -27.32 0.09 -13.58
CA LYS A 159 -28.04 -0.24 -12.34
C LYS A 159 -27.50 -1.51 -11.69
N LEU A 160 -26.18 -1.69 -11.62
CA LEU A 160 -25.55 -2.87 -11.01
C LEU A 160 -25.50 -2.74 -9.48
N GLY A 161 -25.58 -3.88 -8.79
CA GLY A 161 -25.38 -3.96 -7.34
C GLY A 161 -26.23 -2.94 -6.56
N LEU A 162 -25.57 -2.08 -5.77
CA LEU A 162 -26.19 -1.03 -4.96
C LEU A 162 -26.89 0.08 -5.79
N TRP A 163 -26.55 0.21 -7.06
CA TRP A 163 -27.14 1.20 -7.95
C TRP A 163 -28.56 0.84 -8.43
N ARG A 164 -29.12 -0.31 -7.99
CA ARG A 164 -30.55 -0.63 -8.11
C ARG A 164 -31.40 0.18 -7.14
N ASP A 165 -30.80 0.66 -6.07
CA ASP A 165 -31.46 1.60 -5.15
C ASP A 165 -31.68 2.92 -5.86
N ALA A 166 -32.87 3.50 -5.70
CA ALA A 166 -33.22 4.81 -6.28
C ALA A 166 -32.47 5.95 -5.56
N GLN A 167 -32.10 5.75 -4.28
CA GLN A 167 -31.43 6.74 -3.44
C GLN A 167 -30.28 6.11 -2.64
N PRO A 168 -29.23 5.65 -3.31
CA PRO A 168 -28.13 4.99 -2.62
C PRO A 168 -27.38 5.98 -1.73
N ILE A 169 -27.23 5.65 -0.45
CA ILE A 169 -26.54 6.48 0.55
C ILE A 169 -25.05 6.13 0.50
N GLU A 170 -24.21 7.16 0.40
CA GLU A 170 -22.76 6.98 0.48
C GLU A 170 -22.34 6.46 1.86
N PRO A 171 -21.44 5.45 1.98
CA PRO A 171 -21.06 4.89 3.29
C PRO A 171 -20.52 5.94 4.28
N SER A 172 -19.79 6.93 3.79
CA SER A 172 -19.30 8.05 4.58
C SER A 172 -20.45 8.90 5.18
N GLN A 173 -21.55 9.06 4.46
CA GLN A 173 -22.76 9.74 4.92
C GLN A 173 -23.51 8.86 5.92
N TRP A 174 -23.68 7.57 5.61
CA TRP A 174 -24.34 6.62 6.49
C TRP A 174 -23.66 6.55 7.87
N ARG A 175 -22.31 6.51 7.92
CA ARG A 175 -21.54 6.57 9.17
C ARG A 175 -21.78 7.83 9.99
N ARG A 176 -22.07 8.97 9.35
CA ARG A 176 -22.41 10.22 10.09
C ARG A 176 -23.81 10.18 10.71
N MET A 177 -24.75 9.51 10.03
CA MET A 177 -26.14 9.41 10.47
C MET A 177 -26.36 8.38 11.60
N ASN A 178 -25.43 7.43 11.77
CA ASN A 178 -25.52 6.31 12.71
C ASN A 178 -24.37 6.32 13.76
N LYS A 179 -23.92 7.50 14.14
CA LYS A 179 -22.93 7.69 15.22
C LYS A 179 -23.61 7.67 16.58
#